data_60abfcccf57bd3c2fb4459d5e5c08607
#
_entry.id   60abfcccf57bd3c2fb4459d5e5c08607
#
_cell.length_a   1.000
_cell.length_b   1.000
_cell.length_c   1.000
_cell.angle_alpha   90.00
_cell.angle_beta   90.00
_cell.angle_gamma   90.00
#
_symmetry.space_group_name_H-M   'P 1'
#
loop_
_entity.id
_entity.type
_entity.pdbx_description
1 polymer ?
#
loop_
_entity_poly.entity_id
_entity_poly.type
_entity_poly.pdbx_seq_one_letter_code
_entity_poly.pdbx_strand_id
1 'polypeptide(L)'
;MLNDVPGMMFVDHVAISVKTGELEGQAETYKALGFTEIHREEVYGGDQVREVLLRIGEGPNLIQLLEPLNETSPVAKLIERNGGRGGLAHVAFRVADIQTAFDAMKAKGINIIDKAPRPGSRGTRVFFVHPKAFGFLIEVVEEPAK
;
A
#
# COMPACT_ATOMS: atom_id res chain seq x y z
N MET A 1 12.72 15.66 -16.41
CA MET A 1 13.66 16.48 -15.61
C MET A 1 14.78 15.61 -15.06
N LEU A 2 15.96 16.18 -14.91
CA LEU A 2 17.12 15.45 -14.42
C LEU A 2 16.96 14.92 -13.01
N ASN A 3 16.05 15.50 -12.23
CA ASN A 3 15.84 15.14 -10.83
C ASN A 3 14.62 14.27 -10.61
N ASP A 4 13.94 13.87 -11.67
CA ASP A 4 12.75 13.04 -11.54
C ASP A 4 13.14 11.61 -11.19
N VAL A 5 12.23 10.89 -10.53
CA VAL A 5 12.35 9.45 -10.35
C VAL A 5 11.88 8.80 -11.65
N PRO A 6 12.78 8.05 -12.35
CA PRO A 6 12.39 7.46 -13.63
C PRO A 6 11.23 6.47 -13.48
N GLY A 7 10.30 6.52 -14.44
CA GLY A 7 9.21 5.57 -14.52
C GLY A 7 8.08 5.76 -13.52
N MET A 8 8.03 6.88 -12.81
CA MET A 8 6.91 7.20 -11.93
C MET A 8 5.66 7.42 -12.80
N MET A 9 4.59 6.68 -12.52
CA MET A 9 3.42 6.64 -13.41
C MET A 9 2.17 7.29 -12.82
N PHE A 10 1.66 6.75 -11.72
CA PHE A 10 0.39 7.21 -11.14
C PHE A 10 0.24 6.67 -9.72
N VAL A 11 -0.78 7.17 -9.01
CA VAL A 11 -1.15 6.60 -7.71
C VAL A 11 -1.78 5.23 -7.94
N ASP A 12 -1.09 4.19 -7.49
CA ASP A 12 -1.54 2.81 -7.64
C ASP A 12 -2.73 2.52 -6.74
N HIS A 13 -2.56 2.81 -5.46
CA HIS A 13 -3.64 2.59 -4.49
C HIS A 13 -3.47 3.49 -3.27
N VAL A 14 -4.59 3.63 -2.56
CA VAL A 14 -4.63 4.23 -1.23
C VAL A 14 -5.01 3.11 -0.27
N ALA A 15 -4.18 2.89 0.74
CA ALA A 15 -4.42 1.85 1.74
C ALA A 15 -5.08 2.45 2.97
N ILE A 16 -6.13 1.80 3.42
CA ILE A 16 -6.95 2.20 4.56
C ILE A 16 -6.86 1.11 5.62
N SER A 17 -6.47 1.47 6.83
CA SER A 17 -6.48 0.55 7.96
C SER A 17 -7.91 0.39 8.47
N VAL A 18 -8.30 -0.85 8.75
CA VAL A 18 -9.66 -1.21 9.13
C VAL A 18 -9.59 -1.98 10.46
N LYS A 19 -10.43 -1.61 11.40
CA LYS A 19 -10.47 -2.28 12.70
C LYS A 19 -10.87 -3.76 12.53
N THR A 20 -10.34 -4.59 13.41
CA THR A 20 -10.66 -6.01 13.44
C THR A 20 -12.18 -6.22 13.47
N GLY A 21 -12.67 -7.05 12.55
CA GLY A 21 -14.10 -7.37 12.42
C GLY A 21 -14.87 -6.45 11.50
N GLU A 22 -14.25 -5.38 10.96
CA GLU A 22 -14.97 -4.39 10.15
C GLU A 22 -14.67 -4.48 8.65
N LEU A 23 -13.77 -5.38 8.24
CA LEU A 23 -13.35 -5.46 6.84
C LEU A 23 -14.52 -5.74 5.89
N GLU A 24 -15.33 -6.75 6.19
CA GLU A 24 -16.43 -7.12 5.31
C GLU A 24 -17.46 -5.99 5.16
N GLY A 25 -17.81 -5.34 6.28
CA GLY A 25 -18.75 -4.24 6.25
C GLY A 25 -18.24 -3.07 5.41
N GLN A 26 -16.97 -2.73 5.55
CA GLN A 26 -16.38 -1.65 4.75
C GLN A 26 -16.30 -2.03 3.28
N ALA A 27 -15.89 -3.26 2.95
CA ALA A 27 -15.83 -3.73 1.57
C ALA A 27 -17.22 -3.62 0.91
N GLU A 28 -18.27 -4.04 1.61
CA GLU A 28 -19.64 -3.95 1.09
C GLU A 28 -20.07 -2.50 0.87
N THR A 29 -19.65 -1.57 1.73
CA THR A 29 -19.96 -0.16 1.55
C THR A 29 -19.33 0.38 0.26
N TYR A 30 -18.07 0.03 -0.01
CA TYR A 30 -17.41 0.42 -1.26
C TYR A 30 -18.13 -0.19 -2.48
N LYS A 31 -18.50 -1.46 -2.40
CA LYS A 31 -19.21 -2.12 -3.51
C LYS A 31 -20.55 -1.45 -3.79
N ALA A 32 -21.24 -0.99 -2.74
CA ALA A 32 -22.50 -0.26 -2.90
C ALA A 32 -22.32 1.06 -3.66
N LEU A 33 -21.11 1.61 -3.64
CA LEU A 33 -20.78 2.83 -4.41
C LEU A 33 -20.34 2.51 -5.84
N GLY A 34 -20.31 1.23 -6.22
CA GLY A 34 -19.91 0.81 -7.56
C GLY A 34 -18.48 0.33 -7.70
N PHE A 35 -17.75 0.19 -6.59
CA PHE A 35 -16.40 -0.36 -6.62
C PHE A 35 -16.45 -1.87 -6.86
N THR A 36 -15.45 -2.40 -7.55
CA THR A 36 -15.33 -3.83 -7.84
C THR A 36 -14.19 -4.44 -7.02
N GLU A 37 -14.49 -5.49 -6.28
CA GLU A 37 -13.44 -6.25 -5.59
C GLU A 37 -12.66 -7.05 -6.63
N ILE A 38 -11.34 -6.81 -6.71
CA ILE A 38 -10.49 -7.48 -7.68
C ILE A 38 -9.52 -8.48 -7.08
N HIS A 39 -9.30 -8.42 -5.76
CA HIS A 39 -8.36 -9.31 -5.08
C HIS A 39 -8.64 -9.34 -3.59
N ARG A 40 -8.33 -10.49 -2.98
CA ARG A 40 -8.47 -10.68 -1.53
C ARG A 40 -7.45 -11.73 -1.10
N GLU A 41 -6.70 -11.45 -0.04
CA GLU A 41 -5.79 -12.45 0.52
C GLU A 41 -5.48 -12.19 1.98
N GLU A 42 -4.95 -13.20 2.66
CA GLU A 42 -4.36 -13.06 3.99
C GLU A 42 -2.84 -13.09 3.84
N VAL A 43 -2.17 -12.06 4.34
CA VAL A 43 -0.72 -11.91 4.27
C VAL A 43 -0.15 -12.24 5.64
N TYR A 44 0.53 -13.38 5.76
CA TYR A 44 1.07 -13.84 7.04
C TYR A 44 2.49 -13.39 7.30
N GLY A 45 3.19 -12.88 6.29
CA GLY A 45 4.52 -12.31 6.44
C GLY A 45 4.48 -10.98 7.17
N GLY A 46 5.49 -10.14 7.00
CA GLY A 46 5.68 -8.91 7.76
C GLY A 46 4.46 -8.06 8.08
N ASP A 47 3.50 -7.95 7.14
CA ASP A 47 2.34 -7.08 7.34
C ASP A 47 1.25 -7.70 8.21
N GLN A 48 1.10 -9.02 8.18
CA GLN A 48 0.10 -9.76 8.96
C GLN A 48 -1.28 -9.14 8.87
N VAL A 49 -1.83 -9.10 7.65
CA VAL A 49 -3.12 -8.46 7.38
C VAL A 49 -4.03 -9.33 6.53
N ARG A 50 -5.32 -9.05 6.64
CA ARG A 50 -6.35 -9.51 5.72
C ARG A 50 -6.60 -8.34 4.76
N GLU A 51 -6.42 -8.57 3.47
CA GLU A 51 -6.41 -7.53 2.45
C GLU A 51 -7.57 -7.69 1.48
N VAL A 52 -8.21 -6.57 1.13
CA VAL A 52 -9.18 -6.51 0.04
C VAL A 52 -8.79 -5.35 -0.87
N LEU A 53 -8.71 -5.62 -2.17
CA LEU A 53 -8.44 -4.60 -3.19
C LEU A 53 -9.70 -4.32 -3.99
N LEU A 54 -10.03 -3.04 -4.11
CA LEU A 54 -11.24 -2.55 -4.76
C LEU A 54 -10.84 -1.58 -5.88
N ARG A 55 -11.38 -1.79 -7.08
CA ARG A 55 -11.12 -0.91 -8.21
C ARG A 55 -12.21 0.13 -8.35
N ILE A 56 -11.80 1.37 -8.67
CA ILE A 56 -12.69 2.48 -8.93
C ILE A 56 -13.02 2.49 -10.43
N GLY A 57 -14.23 2.12 -10.79
CA GLY A 57 -14.66 2.13 -12.19
C GLY A 57 -13.74 1.35 -13.12
N GLU A 58 -13.40 1.91 -14.25
CA GLU A 58 -12.51 1.30 -15.24
C GLU A 58 -11.05 1.77 -15.12
N GLY A 59 -10.76 2.60 -14.15
CA GLY A 59 -9.44 3.18 -14.00
C GLY A 59 -8.42 2.24 -13.36
N PRO A 60 -7.15 2.64 -13.34
CA PRO A 60 -6.08 1.81 -12.79
C PRO A 60 -5.92 1.92 -11.28
N ASN A 61 -6.64 2.85 -10.64
CA ASN A 61 -6.44 3.17 -9.24
C ASN A 61 -7.27 2.27 -8.33
N LEU A 62 -6.70 1.92 -7.18
CA LEU A 62 -7.30 0.99 -6.25
C LEU A 62 -7.44 1.59 -4.87
N ILE A 63 -8.43 1.08 -4.11
CA ILE A 63 -8.49 1.23 -2.66
C ILE A 63 -8.08 -0.12 -2.08
N GLN A 64 -7.18 -0.11 -1.10
CA GLN A 64 -6.75 -1.30 -0.40
C GLN A 64 -7.22 -1.22 1.04
N LEU A 65 -8.01 -2.19 1.49
CA LEU A 65 -8.44 -2.28 2.87
C LEU A 65 -7.57 -3.28 3.59
N LEU A 66 -7.03 -2.89 4.75
CA LEU A 66 -6.09 -3.70 5.52
C LEU A 66 -6.62 -3.88 6.93
N GLU A 67 -7.03 -5.11 7.27
CA GLU A 67 -7.45 -5.48 8.62
C GLU A 67 -6.33 -6.31 9.25
N PRO A 68 -5.86 -5.96 10.47
CA PRO A 68 -4.77 -6.73 11.08
C PRO A 68 -5.23 -8.13 11.44
N LEU A 69 -4.36 -9.13 11.22
CA LEU A 69 -4.63 -10.51 11.60
C LEU A 69 -4.44 -10.73 13.09
N ASN A 70 -3.58 -9.92 13.73
CA ASN A 70 -3.29 -10.04 15.15
C ASN A 70 -2.65 -8.76 15.68
N GLU A 71 -2.38 -8.72 16.98
CA GLU A 71 -1.86 -7.54 17.66
C GLU A 71 -0.44 -7.15 17.25
N THR A 72 0.31 -8.08 16.67
CA THR A 72 1.70 -7.80 16.25
C THR A 72 1.77 -7.17 14.87
N SER A 73 0.66 -7.11 14.14
CA SER A 73 0.61 -6.48 12.82
C SER A 73 0.97 -5.00 12.91
N PRO A 74 1.81 -4.50 11.99
CA PRO A 74 2.06 -3.05 11.90
C PRO A 74 0.78 -2.24 11.74
N VAL A 75 -0.25 -2.79 11.08
CA VAL A 75 -1.54 -2.13 10.93
C VAL A 75 -2.28 -2.03 12.26
N ALA A 76 -2.19 -3.06 13.12
CA ALA A 76 -2.76 -3.00 14.46
C ALA A 76 -2.12 -1.87 15.27
N LYS A 77 -0.81 -1.72 15.16
CA LYS A 77 -0.08 -0.66 15.85
C LYS A 77 -0.44 0.73 15.32
N LEU A 78 -0.66 0.83 14.02
CA LEU A 78 -1.11 2.08 13.40
C LEU A 78 -2.48 2.50 13.93
N ILE A 79 -3.41 1.55 14.02
CA ILE A 79 -4.75 1.80 14.57
C ILE A 79 -4.65 2.24 16.02
N GLU A 80 -3.82 1.56 16.81
CA GLU A 80 -3.59 1.93 18.21
C GLU A 80 -3.09 3.37 18.33
N ARG A 81 -2.09 3.74 17.53
CA ARG A 81 -1.55 5.10 17.51
C ARG A 81 -2.59 6.14 17.06
N ASN A 82 -3.58 5.70 16.30
CA ASN A 82 -4.66 6.57 15.82
C ASN A 82 -5.87 6.58 16.76
N GLY A 83 -5.66 6.26 18.03
CA GLY A 83 -6.71 6.30 19.04
C GLY A 83 -7.73 5.17 18.91
N GLY A 84 -7.36 4.04 18.32
CA GLY A 84 -8.25 2.90 18.12
C GLY A 84 -9.12 3.00 16.88
N ARG A 85 -8.84 3.96 16.00
CA ARG A 85 -9.62 4.18 14.78
C ARG A 85 -8.83 3.75 13.56
N GLY A 86 -9.56 3.24 12.54
CA GLY A 86 -9.00 3.06 11.22
C GLY A 86 -8.71 4.40 10.54
N GLY A 87 -8.17 4.35 9.35
CA GLY A 87 -7.88 5.53 8.57
C GLY A 87 -6.77 5.29 7.56
N LEU A 88 -6.17 6.36 7.06
CA LEU A 88 -5.12 6.26 6.06
C LEU A 88 -3.92 5.46 6.59
N ALA A 89 -3.52 4.41 5.87
CA ALA A 89 -2.33 3.63 6.19
C ALA A 89 -1.15 4.06 5.32
N HIS A 90 -1.33 4.06 4.01
CA HIS A 90 -0.30 4.54 3.09
C HIS A 90 -0.89 4.88 1.73
N VAL A 91 -0.11 5.61 0.93
CA VAL A 91 -0.40 5.84 -0.48
C VAL A 91 0.72 5.18 -1.27
N ALA A 92 0.36 4.46 -2.34
CA ALA A 92 1.32 3.76 -3.18
C ALA A 92 1.42 4.39 -4.55
N PHE A 93 2.66 4.57 -5.01
CA PHE A 93 2.93 5.05 -6.36
C PHE A 93 3.41 3.91 -7.24
N ARG A 94 2.82 3.79 -8.43
CA ARG A 94 3.23 2.81 -9.43
C ARG A 94 4.46 3.29 -10.16
N VAL A 95 5.44 2.40 -10.32
CA VAL A 95 6.63 2.67 -11.14
C VAL A 95 6.79 1.57 -12.19
N ALA A 96 7.50 1.90 -13.26
CA ALA A 96 7.76 0.94 -14.33
C ALA A 96 8.83 -0.06 -13.93
N ASP A 97 9.87 0.39 -13.20
CA ASP A 97 10.98 -0.45 -12.76
C ASP A 97 11.35 -0.08 -11.34
N ILE A 98 11.10 -1.03 -10.43
CA ILE A 98 11.24 -0.77 -8.99
C ILE A 98 12.69 -0.56 -8.57
N GLN A 99 13.63 -1.28 -9.18
CA GLN A 99 15.05 -1.13 -8.83
C GLN A 99 15.56 0.24 -9.24
N THR A 100 15.20 0.69 -10.44
CA THR A 100 15.58 2.02 -10.93
C THR A 100 15.00 3.10 -10.02
N ALA A 101 13.73 2.98 -9.63
CA ALA A 101 13.10 3.93 -8.73
C ALA A 101 13.80 3.93 -7.35
N PHE A 102 14.09 2.75 -6.82
CA PHE A 102 14.78 2.61 -5.55
C PHE A 102 16.14 3.34 -5.58
N ASP A 103 16.94 3.04 -6.60
CA ASP A 103 18.28 3.63 -6.73
C ASP A 103 18.21 5.15 -6.87
N ALA A 104 17.27 5.65 -7.66
CA ALA A 104 17.09 7.09 -7.86
C ALA A 104 16.68 7.80 -6.58
N MET A 105 15.74 7.22 -5.82
CA MET A 105 15.29 7.81 -4.57
C MET A 105 16.38 7.77 -3.51
N LYS A 106 17.15 6.69 -3.45
CA LYS A 106 18.28 6.57 -2.54
C LYS A 106 19.35 7.61 -2.87
N ALA A 107 19.65 7.80 -4.15
CA ALA A 107 20.62 8.79 -4.59
C ALA A 107 20.20 10.23 -4.22
N LYS A 108 18.89 10.48 -4.11
CA LYS A 108 18.37 11.78 -3.69
C LYS A 108 18.39 11.97 -2.17
N GLY A 109 18.82 10.96 -1.41
CA GLY A 109 18.85 11.05 0.04
C GLY A 109 17.50 10.82 0.71
N ILE A 110 16.52 10.26 -0.01
CA ILE A 110 15.23 9.96 0.55
C ILE A 110 15.36 8.76 1.50
N ASN A 111 14.78 8.88 2.68
CA ASN A 111 14.86 7.83 3.70
C ASN A 111 13.93 6.67 3.38
N ILE A 112 14.49 5.57 2.87
CA ILE A 112 13.76 4.36 2.50
C ILE A 112 13.86 3.37 3.65
N ILE A 113 12.73 2.78 4.04
CA ILE A 113 12.67 1.80 5.14
C ILE A 113 13.38 0.50 4.77
N ASP A 114 13.07 -0.01 3.57
CA ASP A 114 13.62 -1.28 3.10
C ASP A 114 15.05 -1.11 2.57
N LYS A 115 15.87 -2.14 2.74
CA LYS A 115 17.24 -2.13 2.23
C LYS A 115 17.28 -2.41 0.73
N ALA A 116 16.24 -3.02 0.20
CA ALA A 116 16.09 -3.35 -1.22
C ALA A 116 14.61 -3.60 -1.50
N PRO A 117 14.19 -3.52 -2.78
CA PRO A 117 12.82 -3.92 -3.14
C PRO A 117 12.55 -5.36 -2.72
N ARG A 118 11.34 -5.64 -2.26
CA ARG A 118 10.92 -6.94 -1.76
C ARG A 118 9.58 -7.35 -2.34
N PRO A 119 9.22 -8.65 -2.25
CA PRO A 119 7.90 -9.10 -2.70
C PRO A 119 6.77 -8.43 -1.94
N GLY A 120 5.74 -8.01 -2.66
CA GLY A 120 4.49 -7.51 -2.11
C GLY A 120 3.35 -8.48 -2.41
N SER A 121 2.12 -8.04 -2.16
CA SER A 121 0.95 -8.85 -2.48
C SER A 121 0.76 -8.98 -4.01
N ARG A 122 0.00 -9.97 -4.45
CA ARG A 122 -0.32 -10.22 -5.86
C ARG A 122 0.90 -10.39 -6.77
N GLY A 123 2.05 -10.82 -6.23
CA GLY A 123 3.26 -10.94 -7.03
C GLY A 123 3.90 -9.60 -7.41
N THR A 124 3.53 -8.52 -6.77
CA THR A 124 4.16 -7.22 -6.96
C THR A 124 5.53 -7.20 -6.30
N ARG A 125 6.32 -6.16 -6.61
CA ARG A 125 7.54 -5.83 -5.89
C ARG A 125 7.37 -4.43 -5.30
N VAL A 126 7.81 -4.25 -4.07
CA VAL A 126 7.55 -3.01 -3.33
C VAL A 126 8.74 -2.56 -2.51
N PHE A 127 8.75 -1.28 -2.15
CA PHE A 127 9.52 -0.79 -1.01
C PHE A 127 8.75 0.36 -0.37
N PHE A 128 9.05 0.62 0.90
CA PHE A 128 8.38 1.67 1.65
C PHE A 128 9.34 2.82 1.96
N VAL A 129 8.83 4.04 1.83
CA VAL A 129 9.55 5.28 2.16
C VAL A 129 9.12 5.71 3.55
N HIS A 130 10.11 6.06 4.38
CA HIS A 130 9.86 6.44 5.76
C HIS A 130 8.92 7.65 5.82
N PRO A 131 7.95 7.66 6.76
CA PRO A 131 6.99 8.77 6.88
C PRO A 131 7.63 10.14 7.07
N LYS A 132 8.86 10.19 7.58
CA LYS A 132 9.57 11.44 7.78
C LYS A 132 9.74 12.24 6.47
N ALA A 133 9.84 11.56 5.33
CA ALA A 133 10.05 12.23 4.06
C ALA A 133 8.81 12.98 3.56
N PHE A 134 7.60 12.43 3.79
CA PHE A 134 6.36 12.95 3.22
C PHE A 134 5.25 13.19 4.24
N GLY A 135 5.51 12.98 5.52
CA GLY A 135 4.51 13.15 6.56
C GLY A 135 3.64 11.94 6.82
N PHE A 136 3.68 10.95 5.95
CA PHE A 136 2.97 9.68 6.09
C PHE A 136 3.67 8.59 5.27
N LEU A 137 3.28 7.34 5.48
CA LEU A 137 3.93 6.21 4.83
C LEU A 137 3.61 6.19 3.33
N ILE A 138 4.65 6.07 2.51
CA ILE A 138 4.54 5.94 1.06
C ILE A 138 5.06 4.56 0.67
N GLU A 139 4.34 3.88 -0.22
CA GLU A 139 4.78 2.65 -0.86
C GLU A 139 5.12 2.94 -2.31
N VAL A 140 6.15 2.29 -2.84
CA VAL A 140 6.45 2.31 -4.28
C VAL A 140 6.26 0.88 -4.76
N VAL A 141 5.52 0.72 -5.86
CA VAL A 141 5.09 -0.61 -6.32
C VAL A 141 5.30 -0.78 -7.81
N GLU A 142 5.83 -1.97 -8.17
CA GLU A 142 5.92 -2.42 -9.55
C GLU A 142 4.97 -3.58 -9.75
N GLU A 143 4.19 -3.54 -10.84
CA GLU A 143 3.24 -4.58 -11.16
C GLU A 143 3.94 -5.93 -11.41
N PRO A 144 3.26 -7.07 -11.17
CA PRO A 144 3.83 -8.37 -11.48
C PRO A 144 4.20 -8.48 -12.96
N ALA A 145 5.28 -9.20 -13.25
CA ALA A 145 5.63 -9.54 -14.63
C ALA A 145 4.49 -10.35 -15.24
N LYS A 146 4.15 -10.05 -16.47
CA LYS A 146 3.12 -10.77 -17.22
C LYS A 146 3.67 -12.07 -17.79
#